data_4864f9cf5a0261cca4ac53710fba99da
#
_entry.id   4864f9cf5a0261cca4ac53710fba99da
#
_cell.length_a   1.000
_cell.length_b   1.000
_cell.length_c   1.000
_cell.angle_alpha   90.00
_cell.angle_beta   90.00
_cell.angle_gamma   90.00
#
_symmetry.space_group_name_H-M   'P 1'
#
loop_
_entity.id
_entity.type
_entity.pdbx_description
1 polymer ?
#
loop_
_entity_poly.entity_id
_entity_poly.type
_entity_poly.pdbx_seq_one_letter_code
_entity_poly.pdbx_strand_id
1 'polypeptide(L)'
;IPAMDKEVSLELQKILAKKGMKIMTSVGVSEIVEANNQLTLKLNNGEEIVADRALLSIGRVPQLDGLENLNLELDRGRIKVNAYQETSIPGIYAPGDVNGTKMLAHAAYRMGEVAAENAMRGNVRKAHLDYTPAAVYTHPEVAMCGLTEEDARAKYGDVLIGKSSFAGNGRAIASNEAQGFVKVVADAKYHEILGVHIIGPAAAELINEASTIMENELTVD
;
A
#
# COMPACT_ATOMS: atom_id res chain seq x y z
N ILE A 1 -1.18 -6.87 7.04
CA ILE A 1 -0.65 -5.63 6.45
C ILE A 1 -1.82 -4.64 6.34
N PRO A 2 -1.78 -3.46 6.99
CA PRO A 2 -2.98 -2.60 7.14
C PRO A 2 -3.60 -2.13 5.84
N ALA A 3 -2.97 -1.93 4.77
CA ALA A 3 -3.54 -1.39 3.53
C ALA A 3 -3.81 -2.45 2.46
N MET A 4 -3.53 -3.72 2.75
CA MET A 4 -3.66 -4.81 1.79
C MET A 4 -4.95 -5.59 2.01
N ASP A 5 -5.42 -6.29 0.98
CA ASP A 5 -6.55 -7.20 1.09
C ASP A 5 -6.36 -8.20 2.25
N LYS A 6 -7.44 -8.49 2.95
CA LYS A 6 -7.42 -9.31 4.17
C LYS A 6 -6.93 -10.74 3.91
N GLU A 7 -7.34 -11.36 2.81
CA GLU A 7 -6.90 -12.74 2.51
C GLU A 7 -5.41 -12.81 2.20
N VAL A 8 -4.89 -11.82 1.45
CA VAL A 8 -3.46 -11.69 1.16
C VAL A 8 -2.66 -11.50 2.44
N SER A 9 -3.13 -10.62 3.34
CA SER A 9 -2.48 -10.35 4.63
C SER A 9 -2.45 -11.59 5.53
N LEU A 10 -3.54 -12.36 5.56
CA LEU A 10 -3.61 -13.62 6.33
C LEU A 10 -2.71 -14.71 5.73
N GLU A 11 -2.64 -14.83 4.40
CA GLU A 11 -1.76 -15.80 3.76
C GLU A 11 -0.29 -15.47 3.99
N LEU A 12 0.11 -14.18 3.91
CA LEU A 12 1.46 -13.76 4.27
C LEU A 12 1.79 -14.11 5.73
N GLN A 13 0.89 -13.80 6.66
CA GLN A 13 1.07 -14.14 8.07
C GLN A 13 1.29 -15.64 8.27
N LYS A 14 0.49 -16.47 7.62
CA LYS A 14 0.60 -17.94 7.66
C LYS A 14 1.94 -18.44 7.10
N ILE A 15 2.39 -17.88 5.97
CA ILE A 15 3.66 -18.26 5.34
C ILE A 15 4.84 -17.88 6.24
N LEU A 16 4.85 -16.65 6.78
CA LEU A 16 5.93 -16.18 7.65
C LEU A 16 5.95 -16.94 9.00
N ALA A 17 4.77 -17.27 9.55
CA ALA A 17 4.69 -18.09 10.76
C ALA A 17 5.28 -19.51 10.55
N LYS A 18 5.04 -20.11 9.37
CA LYS A 18 5.68 -21.39 9.00
C LYS A 18 7.20 -21.32 8.89
N LYS A 19 7.74 -20.12 8.58
CA LYS A 19 9.18 -19.84 8.57
C LYS A 19 9.75 -19.54 9.98
N GLY A 20 8.94 -19.66 11.05
CA GLY A 20 9.37 -19.46 12.43
C GLY A 20 9.19 -18.05 12.98
N MET A 21 8.57 -17.13 12.23
CA MET A 21 8.31 -15.77 12.71
C MET A 21 7.08 -15.77 13.63
N LYS A 22 7.24 -15.30 14.87
CA LYS A 22 6.10 -15.04 15.77
C LYS A 22 5.48 -13.69 15.39
N ILE A 23 4.25 -13.71 14.91
CA ILE A 23 3.52 -12.51 14.49
C ILE A 23 2.38 -12.25 15.47
N MET A 24 2.37 -11.07 16.07
CA MET A 24 1.33 -10.62 16.99
C MET A 24 0.62 -9.43 16.37
N THR A 25 -0.66 -9.60 16.04
CA THR A 25 -1.51 -8.56 15.49
C THR A 25 -2.32 -7.87 16.59
N SER A 26 -2.68 -6.60 16.38
CA SER A 26 -3.43 -5.79 17.35
C SER A 26 -2.72 -5.63 18.70
N VAL A 27 -1.40 -5.73 18.71
CA VAL A 27 -0.55 -5.55 19.88
C VAL A 27 0.42 -4.42 19.59
N GLY A 28 0.50 -3.47 20.51
CA GLY A 28 1.44 -2.35 20.45
C GLY A 28 2.56 -2.51 21.49
N VAL A 29 3.73 -1.96 21.19
CA VAL A 29 4.82 -1.81 22.12
C VAL A 29 4.61 -0.49 22.89
N SER A 30 4.49 -0.55 24.21
CA SER A 30 4.31 0.62 25.08
C SER A 30 5.63 1.21 25.57
N GLU A 31 6.64 0.38 25.76
CA GLU A 31 7.94 0.78 26.27
C GLU A 31 9.03 -0.18 25.78
N ILE A 32 10.23 0.35 25.53
CA ILE A 32 11.44 -0.45 25.29
C ILE A 32 12.46 -0.06 26.35
N VAL A 33 12.90 -1.03 27.13
CA VAL A 33 13.91 -0.84 28.18
C VAL A 33 15.18 -1.59 27.79
N GLU A 34 16.32 -0.90 27.86
CA GLU A 34 17.64 -1.51 27.66
C GLU A 34 18.31 -1.75 29.01
N ALA A 35 18.68 -2.99 29.30
CA ALA A 35 19.44 -3.37 30.48
C ALA A 35 20.32 -4.58 30.14
N ASN A 36 21.57 -4.60 30.68
CA ASN A 36 22.49 -5.72 30.53
C ASN A 36 22.73 -6.15 29.09
N ASN A 37 22.77 -5.19 28.15
CA ASN A 37 22.94 -5.41 26.70
C ASN A 37 21.80 -6.24 26.06
N GLN A 38 20.62 -6.22 26.66
CA GLN A 38 19.37 -6.79 26.12
C GLN A 38 18.27 -5.77 26.14
N LEU A 39 17.30 -5.93 25.24
CA LEU A 39 16.11 -5.11 25.16
C LEU A 39 14.90 -5.88 25.69
N THR A 40 14.14 -5.25 26.58
CA THR A 40 12.84 -5.74 27.00
C THR A 40 11.75 -4.84 26.42
N LEU A 41 10.92 -5.39 25.54
CA LEU A 41 9.78 -4.71 24.94
C LEU A 41 8.54 -5.03 25.76
N LYS A 42 7.93 -4.01 26.38
CA LYS A 42 6.66 -4.15 27.10
C LYS A 42 5.51 -3.93 26.14
N LEU A 43 4.58 -4.85 26.10
CA LEU A 43 3.43 -4.82 25.22
C LEU A 43 2.20 -4.28 25.95
N ASN A 44 1.27 -3.68 25.19
CA ASN A 44 0.03 -3.12 25.73
C ASN A 44 -0.96 -4.18 26.26
N ASN A 45 -0.72 -5.47 25.98
CA ASN A 45 -1.47 -6.60 26.54
C ASN A 45 -0.86 -7.16 27.83
N GLY A 46 0.21 -6.54 28.35
CA GLY A 46 0.91 -6.95 29.57
C GLY A 46 1.99 -8.02 29.39
N GLU A 47 2.21 -8.51 28.16
CA GLU A 47 3.33 -9.41 27.86
C GLU A 47 4.64 -8.63 27.72
N GLU A 48 5.77 -9.32 27.92
CA GLU A 48 7.10 -8.80 27.66
C GLU A 48 7.85 -9.69 26.67
N ILE A 49 8.63 -9.06 25.79
CA ILE A 49 9.52 -9.75 24.84
C ILE A 49 10.94 -9.30 25.10
N VAL A 50 11.84 -10.25 25.33
CA VAL A 50 13.28 -9.98 25.43
C VAL A 50 13.92 -10.26 24.09
N ALA A 51 14.78 -9.34 23.64
CA ALA A 51 15.48 -9.43 22.36
C ALA A 51 16.87 -8.78 22.45
N ASP A 52 17.77 -9.20 21.59
CA ASP A 52 19.10 -8.59 21.46
C ASP A 52 19.04 -7.27 20.68
N ARG A 53 18.07 -7.13 19.77
CA ARG A 53 17.85 -5.95 18.95
C ARG A 53 16.37 -5.73 18.66
N ALA A 54 15.98 -4.47 18.44
CA ALA A 54 14.66 -4.08 17.99
C ALA A 54 14.76 -3.18 16.76
N LEU A 55 13.87 -3.42 15.78
CA LEU A 55 13.69 -2.56 14.62
C LEU A 55 12.36 -1.84 14.74
N LEU A 56 12.39 -0.51 14.74
CA LEU A 56 11.20 0.31 14.73
C LEU A 56 10.81 0.62 13.26
N SER A 57 9.67 0.09 12.81
CA SER A 57 9.14 0.30 11.45
C SER A 57 7.63 0.48 11.49
N ILE A 58 7.18 1.55 12.16
CA ILE A 58 5.76 1.83 12.47
C ILE A 58 5.08 2.79 11.50
N GLY A 59 5.74 3.15 10.41
CA GLY A 59 5.23 4.03 9.37
C GLY A 59 6.10 5.27 9.15
N ARG A 60 5.58 6.16 8.32
CA ARG A 60 6.23 7.42 7.92
C ARG A 60 5.28 8.57 8.15
N VAL A 61 5.82 9.72 8.47
CA VAL A 61 5.10 10.99 8.57
C VAL A 61 5.77 12.02 7.65
N PRO A 62 5.02 12.96 7.09
CA PRO A 62 5.60 14.06 6.34
C PRO A 62 6.54 14.88 7.18
N GLN A 63 7.65 15.31 6.61
CA GLN A 63 8.58 16.27 7.22
C GLN A 63 8.21 17.67 6.75
N LEU A 64 7.82 18.54 7.68
CA LEU A 64 7.33 19.88 7.37
C LEU A 64 8.23 20.99 7.95
N ASP A 65 9.38 20.65 8.51
CA ASP A 65 10.31 21.61 9.10
C ASP A 65 10.73 22.65 8.07
N GLY A 66 10.68 23.93 8.47
CA GLY A 66 11.00 25.07 7.62
C GLY A 66 9.81 25.62 6.80
N LEU A 67 8.62 25.01 6.92
CA LEU A 67 7.40 25.46 6.24
C LEU A 67 6.41 26.17 7.18
N GLU A 68 6.75 26.35 8.45
CA GLU A 68 5.86 26.86 9.52
C GLU A 68 5.30 28.24 9.21
N ASN A 69 6.07 29.07 8.52
CA ASN A 69 5.68 30.46 8.18
C ASN A 69 4.76 30.57 6.96
N LEU A 70 4.52 29.47 6.23
CA LEU A 70 3.69 29.52 5.02
C LEU A 70 2.18 29.41 5.31
N ASN A 71 1.79 29.11 6.55
CA ASN A 71 0.37 28.93 6.92
C ASN A 71 -0.40 28.00 5.96
N LEU A 72 0.22 26.90 5.56
CA LEU A 72 -0.39 25.90 4.69
C LEU A 72 -1.54 25.17 5.41
N GLU A 73 -2.62 24.91 4.70
CA GLU A 73 -3.69 24.05 5.24
C GLU A 73 -3.17 22.60 5.35
N LEU A 74 -3.34 22.01 6.55
CA LEU A 74 -2.92 20.65 6.83
C LEU A 74 -4.14 19.76 7.08
N ASP A 75 -4.06 18.51 6.62
CA ASP A 75 -4.94 17.41 7.02
C ASP A 75 -4.13 16.36 7.78
N ARG A 76 -4.39 16.17 9.07
CA ARG A 76 -3.71 15.21 9.95
C ARG A 76 -2.17 15.29 9.88
N GLY A 77 -1.63 16.51 9.83
CA GLY A 77 -0.19 16.76 9.75
C GLY A 77 0.42 16.58 8.35
N ARG A 78 -0.39 16.56 7.31
CA ARG A 78 0.01 16.45 5.90
C ARG A 78 -0.42 17.69 5.16
N ILE A 79 0.36 18.17 4.18
CA ILE A 79 -0.04 19.33 3.38
C ILE A 79 -1.24 18.94 2.52
N LYS A 80 -2.36 19.64 2.72
CA LYS A 80 -3.55 19.44 1.90
C LYS A 80 -3.34 20.00 0.51
N VAL A 81 -3.62 19.19 -0.50
CA VAL A 81 -3.54 19.57 -1.92
C VAL A 81 -4.84 19.24 -2.64
N ASN A 82 -5.11 19.96 -3.72
CA ASN A 82 -6.17 19.64 -4.65
C ASN A 82 -5.72 18.57 -5.69
N ALA A 83 -6.60 18.21 -6.62
CA ALA A 83 -6.29 17.23 -7.67
C ALA A 83 -5.15 17.65 -8.62
N TYR A 84 -4.77 18.92 -8.62
CA TYR A 84 -3.68 19.47 -9.41
C TYR A 84 -2.35 19.53 -8.65
N GLN A 85 -2.31 18.99 -7.42
CA GLN A 85 -1.19 19.04 -6.46
C GLN A 85 -0.90 20.44 -5.90
N GLU A 86 -1.81 21.39 -6.08
CA GLU A 86 -1.70 22.74 -5.54
C GLU A 86 -2.20 22.78 -4.09
N THR A 87 -1.50 23.51 -3.25
CA THR A 87 -1.81 23.72 -1.83
C THR A 87 -2.94 24.74 -1.64
N SER A 88 -3.22 25.10 -0.39
CA SER A 88 -4.12 26.23 -0.06
C SER A 88 -3.61 27.61 -0.50
N ILE A 89 -2.33 27.72 -0.85
CA ILE A 89 -1.72 28.94 -1.35
C ILE A 89 -1.54 28.84 -2.86
N PRO A 90 -2.18 29.72 -3.65
CA PRO A 90 -2.06 29.69 -5.11
C PRO A 90 -0.62 29.76 -5.59
N GLY A 91 -0.27 28.90 -6.56
CA GLY A 91 1.08 28.82 -7.14
C GLY A 91 2.07 28.00 -6.31
N ILE A 92 1.69 27.49 -5.15
CA ILE A 92 2.51 26.56 -4.35
C ILE A 92 1.97 25.16 -4.47
N TYR A 93 2.83 24.22 -4.88
CA TYR A 93 2.50 22.82 -5.11
C TYR A 93 3.26 21.92 -4.13
N ALA A 94 2.64 20.85 -3.67
CA ALA A 94 3.23 19.91 -2.71
C ALA A 94 3.05 18.44 -3.18
N PRO A 95 3.83 17.98 -4.18
CA PRO A 95 3.79 16.61 -4.66
C PRO A 95 4.55 15.65 -3.74
N GLY A 96 4.17 14.37 -3.74
CA GLY A 96 4.86 13.27 -3.05
C GLY A 96 4.46 13.09 -1.60
N ASP A 97 5.33 12.47 -0.81
CA ASP A 97 5.06 12.03 0.56
C ASP A 97 4.60 13.15 1.50
N VAL A 98 4.98 14.38 1.21
CA VAL A 98 4.64 15.56 2.00
C VAL A 98 3.13 15.83 2.08
N ASN A 99 2.38 15.46 1.04
CA ASN A 99 0.90 15.57 1.04
C ASN A 99 0.19 14.31 1.57
N GLY A 100 0.93 13.19 1.73
CA GLY A 100 0.43 11.94 2.29
C GLY A 100 -0.67 11.24 1.50
N THR A 101 -0.96 11.64 0.27
CA THR A 101 -2.02 11.04 -0.57
C THR A 101 -1.66 9.61 -0.97
N LYS A 102 -0.47 9.40 -1.54
CA LYS A 102 0.11 8.10 -1.87
C LYS A 102 1.61 8.17 -1.58
N MET A 103 2.05 7.59 -0.47
CA MET A 103 3.46 7.65 -0.03
C MET A 103 4.27 6.53 -0.71
N LEU A 104 4.36 6.61 -2.05
CA LEU A 104 5.04 5.67 -2.92
C LEU A 104 5.91 6.44 -3.92
N ALA A 105 7.12 5.96 -4.19
CA ALA A 105 8.08 6.66 -5.03
C ALA A 105 7.54 6.95 -6.44
N HIS A 106 6.95 5.96 -7.11
CA HIS A 106 6.37 6.12 -8.45
C HIS A 106 5.15 7.05 -8.46
N ALA A 107 4.35 7.07 -7.40
CA ALA A 107 3.28 8.05 -7.23
C ALA A 107 3.85 9.47 -7.07
N ALA A 108 4.93 9.64 -6.31
CA ALA A 108 5.60 10.92 -6.14
C ALA A 108 6.18 11.46 -7.46
N TYR A 109 6.75 10.60 -8.31
CA TYR A 109 7.17 10.98 -9.68
C TYR A 109 5.98 11.52 -10.47
N ARG A 110 4.87 10.79 -10.49
CA ARG A 110 3.66 11.23 -11.21
C ARG A 110 3.10 12.54 -10.68
N MET A 111 3.03 12.69 -9.35
CA MET A 111 2.61 13.95 -8.72
C MET A 111 3.54 15.10 -9.08
N GLY A 112 4.87 14.87 -9.10
CA GLY A 112 5.89 15.85 -9.47
C GLY A 112 5.75 16.34 -10.90
N GLU A 113 5.55 15.44 -11.87
CA GLU A 113 5.28 15.80 -13.27
C GLU A 113 4.03 16.68 -13.38
N VAL A 114 2.93 16.29 -12.72
CA VAL A 114 1.67 17.04 -12.74
C VAL A 114 1.84 18.40 -12.08
N ALA A 115 2.52 18.48 -10.94
CA ALA A 115 2.79 19.75 -10.25
C ALA A 115 3.64 20.69 -11.10
N ALA A 116 4.69 20.19 -11.75
CA ALA A 116 5.55 20.99 -12.63
C ALA A 116 4.81 21.54 -13.85
N GLU A 117 3.99 20.70 -14.51
CA GLU A 117 3.16 21.14 -15.64
C GLU A 117 2.16 22.22 -15.19
N ASN A 118 1.47 22.01 -14.07
CA ASN A 118 0.49 22.96 -13.55
C ASN A 118 1.12 24.27 -13.09
N ALA A 119 2.31 24.24 -12.52
CA ALA A 119 3.04 25.45 -12.14
C ALA A 119 3.39 26.34 -13.33
N MET A 120 3.66 25.73 -14.49
CA MET A 120 4.01 26.44 -15.72
C MET A 120 2.82 26.89 -16.56
N ARG A 121 1.71 26.15 -16.53
CA ARG A 121 0.58 26.31 -17.47
C ARG A 121 -0.74 26.66 -16.79
N GLY A 122 -0.75 26.78 -15.46
CA GLY A 122 -1.97 26.78 -14.66
C GLY A 122 -2.51 25.37 -14.45
N ASN A 123 -3.53 25.21 -13.63
CA ASN A 123 -4.09 23.92 -13.23
C ASN A 123 -4.82 23.20 -14.39
N VAL A 124 -4.06 22.65 -15.35
CA VAL A 124 -4.55 22.01 -16.58
C VAL A 124 -4.62 20.47 -16.48
N ARG A 125 -3.85 19.86 -15.55
CA ARG A 125 -3.73 18.39 -15.46
C ARG A 125 -3.96 17.90 -14.05
N LYS A 126 -4.85 16.93 -13.88
CA LYS A 126 -5.09 16.26 -12.60
C LYS A 126 -4.15 15.07 -12.42
N ALA A 127 -3.75 14.79 -11.19
CA ALA A 127 -3.06 13.57 -10.86
C ALA A 127 -4.08 12.43 -10.67
N HIS A 128 -4.08 11.48 -11.60
CA HIS A 128 -4.84 10.23 -11.46
C HIS A 128 -3.96 9.24 -10.70
N LEU A 129 -4.39 8.84 -9.49
CA LEU A 129 -3.63 7.99 -8.59
C LEU A 129 -4.43 6.76 -8.12
N ASP A 130 -5.65 6.58 -8.63
CA ASP A 130 -6.58 5.55 -8.16
C ASP A 130 -6.03 4.13 -8.43
N TYR A 131 -5.42 3.92 -9.58
CA TYR A 131 -4.84 2.65 -10.00
C TYR A 131 -3.32 2.59 -9.85
N THR A 132 -2.77 3.37 -8.90
CA THR A 132 -1.35 3.29 -8.54
C THR A 132 -1.08 1.97 -7.82
N PRO A 133 -0.23 1.07 -8.37
CA PRO A 133 0.08 -0.19 -7.73
C PRO A 133 0.92 0.02 -6.48
N ALA A 134 0.76 -0.86 -5.50
CA ALA A 134 1.56 -0.89 -4.29
C ALA A 134 2.13 -2.28 -4.07
N ALA A 135 3.38 -2.36 -3.59
CA ALA A 135 4.06 -3.63 -3.33
C ALA A 135 4.73 -3.65 -1.96
N VAL A 136 4.79 -4.84 -1.38
CA VAL A 136 5.56 -5.16 -0.18
C VAL A 136 6.57 -6.24 -0.55
N TYR A 137 7.85 -5.93 -0.42
CA TYR A 137 8.97 -6.75 -0.87
C TYR A 137 9.34 -7.83 0.17
N THR A 138 8.34 -8.55 0.62
CA THR A 138 8.51 -9.76 1.44
C THR A 138 8.87 -10.96 0.55
N HIS A 139 9.05 -12.14 1.14
CA HIS A 139 9.21 -13.38 0.39
C HIS A 139 8.22 -14.44 0.93
N PRO A 140 7.12 -14.73 0.15
CA PRO A 140 6.76 -14.18 -1.16
C PRO A 140 6.43 -12.68 -1.14
N GLU A 141 6.53 -12.03 -2.30
CA GLU A 141 6.11 -10.64 -2.48
C GLU A 141 4.59 -10.50 -2.35
N VAL A 142 4.15 -9.30 -1.99
CA VAL A 142 2.73 -8.93 -2.01
C VAL A 142 2.56 -7.67 -2.84
N ALA A 143 1.54 -7.64 -3.68
CA ALA A 143 1.21 -6.44 -4.46
C ALA A 143 -0.31 -6.26 -4.60
N MET A 144 -0.73 -5.02 -4.78
CA MET A 144 -2.13 -4.67 -5.02
C MET A 144 -2.27 -3.47 -5.96
N CYS A 145 -3.40 -3.43 -6.64
CA CYS A 145 -3.87 -2.27 -7.38
C CYS A 145 -5.39 -2.17 -7.20
N GLY A 146 -5.91 -0.95 -7.01
CA GLY A 146 -7.35 -0.71 -6.85
C GLY A 146 -7.89 -1.01 -5.45
N LEU A 147 -9.15 -1.42 -5.38
CA LEU A 147 -9.91 -1.62 -4.14
C LEU A 147 -9.69 -3.02 -3.55
N THR A 148 -9.66 -3.10 -2.23
CA THR A 148 -9.80 -4.39 -1.53
C THR A 148 -11.20 -4.96 -1.75
N GLU A 149 -11.41 -6.26 -1.53
CA GLU A 149 -12.75 -6.84 -1.58
C GLU A 149 -13.72 -6.13 -0.61
N GLU A 150 -13.26 -5.79 0.60
CA GLU A 150 -14.06 -5.11 1.61
C GLU A 150 -14.50 -3.71 1.12
N ASP A 151 -13.56 -2.92 0.59
CA ASP A 151 -13.85 -1.58 0.06
C ASP A 151 -14.74 -1.64 -1.19
N ALA A 152 -14.50 -2.61 -2.06
CA ALA A 152 -15.32 -2.82 -3.25
C ALA A 152 -16.77 -3.18 -2.89
N ARG A 153 -16.96 -4.09 -1.94
CA ARG A 153 -18.30 -4.42 -1.43
C ARG A 153 -18.99 -3.23 -0.75
N ALA A 154 -18.25 -2.45 0.01
CA ALA A 154 -18.78 -1.26 0.66
C ALA A 154 -19.24 -0.19 -0.35
N LYS A 155 -18.53 -0.06 -1.49
CA LYS A 155 -18.79 0.96 -2.51
C LYS A 155 -19.81 0.52 -3.57
N TYR A 156 -19.74 -0.75 -4.01
CA TYR A 156 -20.51 -1.26 -5.15
C TYR A 156 -21.59 -2.28 -4.77
N GLY A 157 -21.57 -2.81 -3.54
CA GLY A 157 -22.46 -3.87 -3.09
C GLY A 157 -21.97 -5.25 -3.56
N ASP A 158 -22.65 -5.83 -4.55
CA ASP A 158 -22.26 -7.14 -5.09
C ASP A 158 -21.03 -7.02 -5.99
N VAL A 159 -20.06 -7.90 -5.74
CA VAL A 159 -18.83 -8.02 -6.51
C VAL A 159 -18.53 -9.48 -6.85
N LEU A 160 -17.88 -9.69 -7.97
CA LEU A 160 -17.34 -10.98 -8.39
C LEU A 160 -15.91 -11.13 -7.86
N ILE A 161 -15.60 -12.33 -7.40
CA ILE A 161 -14.26 -12.67 -6.90
C ILE A 161 -13.71 -13.84 -7.70
N GLY A 162 -12.63 -13.58 -8.43
CA GLY A 162 -11.82 -14.60 -9.09
C GLY A 162 -10.53 -14.85 -8.30
N LYS A 163 -10.11 -16.12 -8.21
CA LYS A 163 -8.88 -16.50 -7.50
C LYS A 163 -8.14 -17.62 -8.20
N SER A 164 -6.84 -17.45 -8.43
CA SER A 164 -5.97 -18.45 -9.03
C SER A 164 -4.73 -18.68 -8.16
N SER A 165 -4.44 -19.93 -7.82
CA SER A 165 -3.30 -20.31 -6.98
C SER A 165 -2.05 -20.55 -7.81
N PHE A 166 -0.89 -20.08 -7.32
CA PHE A 166 0.40 -20.41 -7.92
C PHE A 166 0.76 -21.90 -7.80
N ALA A 167 0.12 -22.66 -6.92
CA ALA A 167 0.29 -24.11 -6.83
C ALA A 167 -0.16 -24.86 -8.11
N GLY A 168 -1.00 -24.23 -8.93
CA GLY A 168 -1.39 -24.74 -10.26
C GLY A 168 -0.55 -24.21 -11.40
N ASN A 169 0.41 -23.32 -11.15
CA ASN A 169 1.24 -22.70 -12.19
C ASN A 169 2.54 -23.48 -12.38
N GLY A 170 2.75 -24.08 -13.57
CA GLY A 170 3.91 -24.91 -13.87
C GLY A 170 5.25 -24.19 -13.72
N ARG A 171 5.35 -22.89 -14.06
CA ARG A 171 6.56 -22.11 -13.87
C ARG A 171 6.87 -21.88 -12.39
N ALA A 172 5.85 -21.52 -11.61
CA ALA A 172 6.02 -21.32 -10.17
C ALA A 172 6.46 -22.61 -9.45
N ILE A 173 5.90 -23.76 -9.87
CA ILE A 173 6.33 -25.10 -9.40
C ILE A 173 7.78 -25.36 -9.77
N ALA A 174 8.17 -25.15 -11.03
CA ALA A 174 9.53 -25.38 -11.52
C ALA A 174 10.56 -24.48 -10.80
N SER A 175 10.18 -23.28 -10.41
CA SER A 175 11.01 -22.33 -9.65
C SER A 175 10.99 -22.59 -8.13
N ASN A 176 10.22 -23.59 -7.65
CA ASN A 176 10.00 -23.84 -6.22
C ASN A 176 9.40 -22.63 -5.47
N GLU A 177 8.54 -21.87 -6.15
CA GLU A 177 7.89 -20.63 -5.66
C GLU A 177 6.36 -20.70 -5.79
N ALA A 178 5.78 -21.89 -5.69
CA ALA A 178 4.35 -22.16 -5.88
C ALA A 178 3.44 -21.70 -4.72
N GLN A 179 3.92 -20.78 -3.87
CA GLN A 179 3.14 -20.23 -2.75
C GLN A 179 2.34 -19.01 -3.16
N GLY A 180 1.10 -18.91 -2.64
CA GLY A 180 0.26 -17.74 -2.81
C GLY A 180 -0.74 -17.86 -3.96
N PHE A 181 -1.30 -16.72 -4.35
CA PHE A 181 -2.38 -16.63 -5.32
C PHE A 181 -2.50 -15.23 -5.93
N VAL A 182 -3.23 -15.15 -7.03
CA VAL A 182 -3.78 -13.91 -7.59
C VAL A 182 -5.26 -13.87 -7.26
N LYS A 183 -5.77 -12.74 -6.77
CA LYS A 183 -7.17 -12.45 -6.51
C LYS A 183 -7.60 -11.25 -7.32
N VAL A 184 -8.71 -11.37 -8.05
CA VAL A 184 -9.34 -10.31 -8.81
C VAL A 184 -10.70 -10.01 -8.22
N VAL A 185 -10.99 -8.73 -8.05
CA VAL A 185 -12.29 -8.20 -7.60
C VAL A 185 -12.89 -7.43 -8.77
N ALA A 186 -14.10 -7.77 -9.19
CA ALA A 186 -14.79 -7.11 -10.30
C ALA A 186 -16.21 -6.71 -9.90
N ASP A 187 -16.74 -5.68 -10.57
CA ASP A 187 -18.13 -5.29 -10.47
C ASP A 187 -19.04 -6.40 -11.02
N ALA A 188 -20.12 -6.71 -10.28
CA ALA A 188 -21.03 -7.78 -10.66
C ALA A 188 -21.93 -7.43 -11.86
N LYS A 189 -22.07 -6.14 -12.20
CA LYS A 189 -22.96 -5.67 -13.24
C LYS A 189 -22.27 -5.47 -14.60
N TYR A 190 -21.11 -4.85 -14.59
CA TYR A 190 -20.37 -4.48 -15.80
C TYR A 190 -19.09 -5.29 -15.98
N HIS A 191 -18.73 -6.11 -15.02
CA HIS A 191 -17.54 -6.95 -14.97
C HIS A 191 -16.23 -6.15 -15.03
N GLU A 192 -16.29 -4.85 -14.73
CA GLU A 192 -15.11 -3.99 -14.62
C GLU A 192 -14.21 -4.45 -13.47
N ILE A 193 -12.91 -4.47 -13.69
CA ILE A 193 -11.93 -4.85 -12.66
C ILE A 193 -11.78 -3.69 -11.67
N LEU A 194 -12.16 -3.92 -10.42
CA LEU A 194 -12.11 -2.96 -9.32
C LEU A 194 -10.85 -3.07 -8.47
N GLY A 195 -10.23 -4.25 -8.44
CA GLY A 195 -9.03 -4.50 -7.68
C GLY A 195 -8.35 -5.81 -8.02
N VAL A 196 -7.03 -5.81 -7.94
CA VAL A 196 -6.19 -7.01 -8.11
C VAL A 196 -5.21 -7.09 -6.95
N HIS A 197 -5.08 -8.28 -6.37
CA HIS A 197 -4.25 -8.55 -5.20
C HIS A 197 -3.43 -9.81 -5.45
N ILE A 198 -2.13 -9.73 -5.26
CA ILE A 198 -1.20 -10.81 -5.55
C ILE A 198 -0.36 -11.08 -4.31
N ILE A 199 -0.23 -12.34 -3.95
CA ILE A 199 0.83 -12.82 -3.06
C ILE A 199 1.54 -13.96 -3.75
N GLY A 200 2.81 -13.82 -4.04
CA GLY A 200 3.55 -14.84 -4.77
C GLY A 200 4.83 -14.33 -5.43
N PRO A 201 5.43 -15.13 -6.29
CA PRO A 201 6.64 -14.74 -7.01
C PRO A 201 6.37 -13.58 -7.96
N ALA A 202 7.29 -12.64 -8.00
CA ALA A 202 7.26 -11.47 -8.90
C ALA A 202 5.94 -10.66 -8.81
N ALA A 203 5.28 -10.63 -7.64
CA ALA A 203 4.02 -9.91 -7.48
C ALA A 203 4.17 -8.40 -7.79
N ALA A 204 5.30 -7.80 -7.44
CA ALA A 204 5.62 -6.39 -7.70
C ALA A 204 5.74 -6.07 -9.20
N GLU A 205 6.14 -7.04 -10.02
CA GLU A 205 6.17 -6.91 -11.48
C GLU A 205 4.80 -7.18 -12.10
N LEU A 206 4.14 -8.28 -11.70
CA LEU A 206 2.86 -8.71 -12.27
C LEU A 206 1.74 -7.69 -12.05
N ILE A 207 1.75 -6.96 -10.94
CA ILE A 207 0.70 -5.98 -10.62
C ILE A 207 0.62 -4.81 -11.61
N ASN A 208 1.67 -4.54 -12.39
CA ASN A 208 1.67 -3.48 -13.38
C ASN A 208 0.73 -3.77 -14.56
N GLU A 209 0.53 -5.05 -14.90
CA GLU A 209 -0.48 -5.46 -15.88
C GLU A 209 -1.89 -5.08 -15.39
N ALA A 210 -2.19 -5.37 -14.12
CA ALA A 210 -3.46 -5.00 -13.52
C ALA A 210 -3.69 -3.47 -13.53
N SER A 211 -2.67 -2.68 -13.17
CA SER A 211 -2.76 -1.22 -13.24
C SER A 211 -3.10 -0.73 -14.66
N THR A 212 -2.47 -1.31 -15.68
CA THR A 212 -2.74 -0.96 -17.09
C THR A 212 -4.14 -1.35 -17.52
N ILE A 213 -4.61 -2.52 -17.13
CA ILE A 213 -5.96 -3.02 -17.44
C ILE A 213 -7.01 -2.10 -16.79
N MET A 214 -6.84 -1.76 -15.53
CA MET A 214 -7.78 -0.94 -14.76
C MET A 214 -7.81 0.52 -15.24
N GLU A 215 -6.66 1.11 -15.61
CA GLU A 215 -6.60 2.48 -16.17
C GLU A 215 -7.33 2.57 -17.53
N ASN A 216 -7.50 1.46 -18.22
CA ASN A 216 -8.24 1.38 -19.49
C ASN A 216 -9.67 0.84 -19.32
N GLU A 217 -10.19 0.74 -18.10
CA GLU A 217 -11.56 0.31 -17.78
C GLU A 217 -11.94 -1.04 -18.43
N LEU A 218 -10.97 -1.99 -18.48
CA LEU A 218 -11.23 -3.31 -19.06
C LEU A 218 -11.98 -4.22 -18.10
N THR A 219 -12.68 -5.20 -18.65
CA THR A 219 -13.51 -6.17 -17.94
C THR A 219 -12.79 -7.51 -17.76
N VAL A 220 -13.39 -8.42 -17.00
CA VAL A 220 -12.88 -9.81 -16.82
C VAL A 220 -13.32 -10.75 -17.94
N ASP A 221 -14.13 -10.29 -18.88
CA ASP A 221 -14.63 -11.06 -20.04
C ASP A 221 -13.64 -11.05 -21.19
#